data_4089905e59aac7899e990fa5899f1a76
#
_entry.id   4089905e59aac7899e990fa5899f1a76
#
_cell.length_a   1.000
_cell.length_b   1.000
_cell.length_c   1.000
_cell.angle_alpha   90.00
_cell.angle_beta   90.00
_cell.angle_gamma   90.00
#
_symmetry.space_group_name_H-M   'P 1'
#
loop_
_entity.id
_entity.type
_entity.pdbx_description
1 polymer ?
#
loop_
_entity_poly.entity_id
_entity_poly.type
_entity_poly.pdbx_seq_one_letter_code
_entity_poly.pdbx_strand_id
1 'polypeptide(L)'
;MKTILIPVDFSKESRKALSVGASLTKIISARLVLAHMVDFDHSLLKIKTRKYIKHKFKSSKTIANQFDKFIDQDFLKDIIVEPIVQSTINFKNIGKIADEFSADLIIMGSHGAKGFSEITKGSNTEKVIRTSNVPVLVIKENNINFSFDKILFVSDFKEESINAYCKIEKLSKDLNSQLILLYINLPKYSFRSTKQIDDVLYSFFKKADSPNPIKIIKRVNRYSAYSIEEGISNFTQVHPVDIISIPTHGRKGLTHFFYGSVSEDIANHNILPVLTVKI
;
A
#
# COMPACT_ATOMS: atom_id res chain seq x y z
N MET A 1 4.20 10.77 9.54
CA MET A 1 4.04 10.74 8.06
C MET A 1 3.81 12.16 7.57
N LYS A 2 4.51 12.60 6.50
CA LYS A 2 4.43 14.00 6.02
C LYS A 2 4.12 14.12 4.53
N THR A 3 4.42 13.11 3.74
CA THR A 3 4.24 13.15 2.28
C THR A 3 3.63 11.84 1.77
N ILE A 4 2.57 11.94 0.98
CA ILE A 4 1.93 10.82 0.30
C ILE A 4 2.12 11.03 -1.21
N LEU A 5 2.67 10.04 -1.89
CA LEU A 5 2.82 10.03 -3.35
C LEU A 5 1.68 9.23 -4.00
N ILE A 6 1.04 9.80 -5.00
CA ILE A 6 -0.03 9.14 -5.77
C ILE A 6 0.34 9.20 -7.24
N PRO A 7 0.69 8.08 -7.88
CA PRO A 7 0.78 7.98 -9.32
C PRO A 7 -0.60 8.16 -9.95
N VAL A 8 -0.72 9.06 -10.94
CA VAL A 8 -2.00 9.38 -11.57
C VAL A 8 -1.92 9.24 -13.10
N ASP A 9 -2.96 8.62 -13.65
CA ASP A 9 -3.22 8.49 -15.08
C ASP A 9 -4.56 9.14 -15.47
N PHE A 10 -5.16 9.88 -14.52
CA PHE A 10 -6.48 10.52 -14.63
C PHE A 10 -7.66 9.56 -14.74
N SER A 11 -7.46 8.26 -14.54
CA SER A 11 -8.49 7.25 -14.48
C SER A 11 -9.39 7.40 -13.23
N LYS A 12 -10.48 6.61 -13.17
CA LYS A 12 -11.35 6.51 -11.99
C LYS A 12 -10.59 5.92 -10.80
N GLU A 13 -9.69 4.97 -11.07
CA GLU A 13 -8.87 4.28 -10.08
C GLU A 13 -7.87 5.23 -9.43
N SER A 14 -7.18 6.06 -10.22
CA SER A 14 -6.27 7.08 -9.68
C SER A 14 -7.01 8.18 -8.93
N ARG A 15 -8.26 8.51 -9.33
CA ARG A 15 -9.14 9.43 -8.59
C ARG A 15 -9.51 8.87 -7.23
N LYS A 16 -9.78 7.58 -7.14
CA LYS A 16 -10.08 6.90 -5.88
C LYS A 16 -8.87 6.88 -4.95
N ALA A 17 -7.69 6.57 -5.49
CA ALA A 17 -6.43 6.68 -4.74
C ALA A 17 -6.24 8.10 -4.20
N LEU A 18 -6.59 9.12 -5.00
CA LEU A 18 -6.55 10.53 -4.59
C LEU A 18 -7.52 10.83 -3.44
N SER A 19 -8.75 10.32 -3.50
CA SER A 19 -9.75 10.51 -2.43
C SER A 19 -9.29 9.87 -1.12
N VAL A 20 -8.73 8.65 -1.17
CA VAL A 20 -8.15 7.99 0.01
C VAL A 20 -6.95 8.76 0.56
N GLY A 21 -6.05 9.23 -0.33
CA GLY A 21 -4.93 10.08 0.04
C GLY A 21 -5.38 11.39 0.71
N ALA A 22 -6.43 12.01 0.22
CA ALA A 22 -7.02 13.20 0.82
C ALA A 22 -7.56 12.94 2.23
N SER A 23 -8.26 11.83 2.43
CA SER A 23 -8.75 11.43 3.76
C SER A 23 -7.60 11.22 4.74
N LEU A 24 -6.54 10.51 4.33
CA LEU A 24 -5.33 10.35 5.15
C LEU A 24 -4.67 11.68 5.49
N THR A 25 -4.54 12.56 4.51
CA THR A 25 -3.91 13.87 4.67
C THR A 25 -4.62 14.72 5.73
N LYS A 26 -5.95 14.63 5.82
CA LYS A 26 -6.73 15.34 6.85
C LYS A 26 -6.45 14.79 8.25
N ILE A 27 -6.19 13.48 8.38
CA ILE A 27 -5.90 12.85 9.68
C ILE A 27 -4.50 13.22 10.17
N ILE A 28 -3.50 13.26 9.28
CA ILE A 28 -2.08 13.37 9.66
C ILE A 28 -1.40 14.67 9.20
N SER A 29 -2.14 15.62 8.64
CA SER A 29 -1.62 16.89 8.11
C SER A 29 -0.43 16.71 7.16
N ALA A 30 -0.54 15.73 6.22
CA ALA A 30 0.47 15.49 5.20
C ALA A 30 0.23 16.34 3.94
N ARG A 31 1.15 16.30 2.99
CA ARG A 31 0.95 16.83 1.63
C ARG A 31 0.77 15.70 0.64
N LEU A 32 0.09 15.98 -0.47
CA LEU A 32 -0.05 15.05 -1.59
C LEU A 32 0.88 15.44 -2.72
N VAL A 33 1.66 14.48 -3.22
CA VAL A 33 2.44 14.60 -4.46
C VAL A 33 1.75 13.73 -5.51
N LEU A 34 1.25 14.35 -6.59
CA LEU A 34 0.58 13.65 -7.69
C LEU A 34 1.55 13.49 -8.86
N ALA A 35 1.98 12.26 -9.14
CA ALA A 35 2.96 11.96 -10.18
C ALA A 35 2.27 11.42 -11.44
N HIS A 36 2.24 12.22 -12.52
CA HIS A 36 1.80 11.76 -13.83
C HIS A 36 3.01 11.45 -14.72
N MET A 37 2.99 10.28 -15.35
CA MET A 37 4.05 9.84 -16.23
C MET A 37 3.61 9.94 -17.68
N VAL A 38 4.43 10.61 -18.50
CA VAL A 38 4.19 10.81 -19.93
C VAL A 38 5.34 10.25 -20.74
N ASP A 39 5.02 9.74 -21.92
CA ASP A 39 6.01 9.31 -22.89
C ASP A 39 6.46 10.52 -23.73
N PHE A 40 7.56 11.13 -23.33
CA PHE A 40 8.24 12.13 -24.15
C PHE A 40 9.68 11.73 -24.32
N ASP A 41 10.14 11.74 -25.54
CA ASP A 41 11.51 11.41 -25.98
C ASP A 41 12.58 12.43 -25.52
N HIS A 42 12.25 13.33 -24.62
CA HIS A 42 13.18 14.35 -24.13
C HIS A 42 13.25 14.42 -22.60
N SER A 43 14.40 14.03 -22.11
CA SER A 43 14.89 13.86 -20.73
C SER A 43 14.92 15.11 -19.82
N LEU A 44 14.03 16.10 -19.94
CA LEU A 44 14.29 17.42 -19.32
C LEU A 44 13.18 18.06 -18.47
N LEU A 45 12.19 17.35 -17.94
CA LEU A 45 11.16 18.04 -17.16
C LEU A 45 10.92 17.40 -15.79
N LYS A 46 11.85 17.64 -14.85
CA LYS A 46 11.53 17.59 -13.40
C LYS A 46 10.81 18.88 -13.06
N ILE A 47 9.49 18.82 -12.88
CA ILE A 47 8.70 19.99 -12.49
C ILE A 47 8.33 19.84 -11.03
N LYS A 48 8.84 20.72 -10.19
CA LYS A 48 8.70 20.63 -8.72
C LYS A 48 7.52 21.40 -8.13
N THR A 49 6.83 22.28 -8.89
CA THR A 49 5.75 23.13 -8.31
C THR A 49 4.69 23.53 -9.32
N ARG A 50 3.45 23.78 -8.84
CA ARG A 50 2.30 24.29 -9.61
C ARG A 50 2.61 25.53 -10.45
N LYS A 51 3.48 26.41 -9.97
CA LYS A 51 3.94 27.63 -10.67
C LYS A 51 4.80 27.30 -11.90
N TYR A 52 5.54 26.20 -11.87
CA TYR A 52 6.38 25.73 -12.99
C TYR A 52 5.56 25.03 -14.07
N ILE A 53 4.48 24.36 -13.73
CA ILE A 53 3.56 23.72 -14.69
C ILE A 53 3.00 24.79 -15.64
N LYS A 54 2.52 25.94 -15.14
CA LYS A 54 1.97 27.02 -15.99
C LYS A 54 2.96 27.60 -17.00
N HIS A 55 4.25 27.66 -16.68
CA HIS A 55 5.22 28.34 -17.56
C HIS A 55 5.91 27.45 -18.59
N LYS A 56 6.13 26.17 -18.31
CA LYS A 56 6.85 25.23 -19.23
C LYS A 56 5.93 24.40 -20.12
N PHE A 57 4.66 24.25 -19.77
CA PHE A 57 3.68 23.52 -20.59
C PHE A 57 2.97 24.37 -21.64
N LYS A 58 3.60 25.44 -22.19
CA LYS A 58 3.03 26.12 -23.36
C LYS A 58 2.81 25.18 -24.57
N SER A 59 3.50 24.03 -24.62
CA SER A 59 3.30 22.99 -25.64
C SER A 59 2.35 21.87 -25.22
N SER A 60 1.90 21.81 -23.94
CA SER A 60 0.98 20.76 -23.45
C SER A 60 -0.11 21.35 -22.54
N LYS A 61 -0.90 22.30 -23.08
CA LYS A 61 -2.14 22.79 -22.45
C LYS A 61 -3.04 21.63 -21.99
N THR A 62 -2.96 20.49 -22.69
CA THR A 62 -3.77 19.30 -22.43
C THR A 62 -3.50 18.69 -21.05
N ILE A 63 -2.23 18.47 -20.66
CA ILE A 63 -1.89 17.86 -19.38
C ILE A 63 -2.20 18.81 -18.21
N ALA A 64 -1.91 20.11 -18.36
CA ALA A 64 -2.24 21.10 -17.36
C ALA A 64 -3.76 21.16 -17.11
N ASN A 65 -4.56 21.18 -18.19
CA ASN A 65 -6.02 21.15 -18.09
C ASN A 65 -6.55 19.84 -17.50
N GLN A 66 -5.89 18.70 -17.77
CA GLN A 66 -6.26 17.42 -17.14
C GLN A 66 -5.98 17.44 -15.64
N PHE A 67 -4.83 17.97 -15.20
CA PHE A 67 -4.55 18.15 -13.78
C PHE A 67 -5.55 19.10 -13.12
N ASP A 68 -5.80 20.26 -13.72
CA ASP A 68 -6.74 21.24 -13.15
C ASP A 68 -8.11 20.60 -12.93
N LYS A 69 -8.66 19.86 -13.89
CA LYS A 69 -9.93 19.12 -13.76
C LYS A 69 -9.85 17.96 -12.75
N PHE A 70 -8.67 17.32 -12.65
CA PHE A 70 -8.50 16.16 -11.76
C PHE A 70 -8.41 16.56 -10.30
N ILE A 71 -7.78 17.72 -10.00
CA ILE A 71 -7.63 18.27 -8.66
C ILE A 71 -8.76 19.22 -8.24
N ASP A 72 -9.66 19.57 -9.15
CA ASP A 72 -10.87 20.34 -8.85
C ASP A 72 -11.91 19.42 -8.19
N GLN A 73 -11.69 19.12 -6.92
CA GLN A 73 -12.52 18.24 -6.11
C GLN A 73 -12.72 18.85 -4.72
N ASP A 74 -13.95 18.83 -4.22
CA ASP A 74 -14.30 19.36 -2.90
C ASP A 74 -13.51 18.70 -1.76
N PHE A 75 -13.20 17.42 -1.88
CA PHE A 75 -12.45 16.68 -0.86
C PHE A 75 -10.98 17.10 -0.74
N LEU A 76 -10.46 17.88 -1.72
CA LEU A 76 -9.10 18.44 -1.71
C LEU A 76 -9.01 19.86 -1.14
N LYS A 77 -10.12 20.45 -0.69
CA LYS A 77 -10.09 21.74 -0.02
C LYS A 77 -9.16 21.67 1.19
N ASP A 78 -8.34 22.69 1.36
CA ASP A 78 -7.35 22.84 2.45
C ASP A 78 -6.21 21.80 2.46
N ILE A 79 -6.06 21.02 1.39
CA ILE A 79 -4.96 20.06 1.24
C ILE A 79 -3.88 20.62 0.31
N ILE A 80 -2.62 20.52 0.74
CA ILE A 80 -1.48 20.88 -0.11
C ILE A 80 -1.29 19.77 -1.15
N VAL A 81 -1.55 20.10 -2.42
CA VAL A 81 -1.38 19.20 -3.56
C VAL A 81 -0.26 19.71 -4.46
N GLU A 82 0.76 18.88 -4.68
CA GLU A 82 1.90 19.15 -5.55
C GLU A 82 1.86 18.24 -6.78
N PRO A 83 1.35 18.71 -7.94
CA PRO A 83 1.36 17.92 -9.15
C PRO A 83 2.76 17.95 -9.79
N ILE A 84 3.24 16.77 -10.21
CA ILE A 84 4.49 16.61 -10.95
C ILE A 84 4.27 15.79 -12.21
N VAL A 85 5.08 16.07 -13.22
CA VAL A 85 5.09 15.31 -14.48
C VAL A 85 6.47 14.73 -14.70
N GLN A 86 6.53 13.46 -15.01
CA GLN A 86 7.75 12.73 -15.26
C GLN A 86 7.82 12.26 -16.72
N SER A 87 8.97 12.46 -17.35
CA SER A 87 9.19 12.21 -18.79
C SER A 87 9.52 10.75 -19.12
N THR A 88 9.08 9.78 -18.37
CA THR A 88 9.26 8.36 -18.73
C THR A 88 8.10 7.53 -18.21
N ILE A 89 7.47 6.73 -19.07
CA ILE A 89 6.48 5.73 -18.65
C ILE A 89 7.21 4.53 -18.05
N ASN A 90 7.94 4.72 -16.98
CA ASN A 90 8.55 3.60 -16.27
C ASN A 90 8.12 3.58 -14.80
N PHE A 91 7.07 2.81 -14.51
CA PHE A 91 6.57 2.65 -13.15
C PHE A 91 7.59 2.11 -12.14
N LYS A 92 8.72 1.53 -12.61
CA LYS A 92 9.85 1.20 -11.74
C LYS A 92 10.51 2.45 -11.12
N ASN A 93 10.33 3.61 -11.73
CA ASN A 93 10.87 4.87 -11.23
C ASN A 93 10.00 5.52 -10.14
N ILE A 94 8.78 5.05 -9.91
CA ILE A 94 7.90 5.60 -8.85
C ILE A 94 8.56 5.50 -7.48
N GLY A 95 9.27 4.41 -7.18
CA GLY A 95 10.06 4.29 -5.95
C GLY A 95 11.12 5.40 -5.82
N LYS A 96 11.84 5.71 -6.90
CA LYS A 96 12.84 6.79 -6.92
C LYS A 96 12.19 8.17 -6.73
N ILE A 97 11.03 8.39 -7.37
CA ILE A 97 10.27 9.63 -7.17
C ILE A 97 9.81 9.73 -5.70
N ALA A 98 9.36 8.64 -5.12
CA ALA A 98 8.98 8.61 -3.71
C ALA A 98 10.16 8.95 -2.78
N ASP A 99 11.35 8.41 -3.05
CA ASP A 99 12.58 8.74 -2.32
C ASP A 99 12.96 10.23 -2.50
N GLU A 100 12.88 10.76 -3.73
CA GLU A 100 13.21 12.17 -4.06
C GLU A 100 12.28 13.16 -3.32
N PHE A 101 11.00 12.84 -3.20
CA PHE A 101 10.02 13.66 -2.48
C PHE A 101 9.90 13.30 -0.99
N SER A 102 10.76 12.40 -0.50
CA SER A 102 10.70 11.88 0.88
C SER A 102 9.29 11.42 1.24
N ALA A 103 8.66 10.68 0.34
CA ALA A 103 7.33 10.14 0.56
C ALA A 103 7.37 9.02 1.60
N ASP A 104 6.41 9.04 2.52
CA ASP A 104 6.25 8.02 3.55
C ASP A 104 5.31 6.88 3.11
N LEU A 105 4.46 7.16 2.11
CA LEU A 105 3.46 6.23 1.58
C LEU A 105 3.23 6.50 0.10
N ILE A 106 3.08 5.44 -0.67
CA ILE A 106 2.57 5.49 -2.04
C ILE A 106 1.15 4.92 -2.03
N ILE A 107 0.19 5.61 -2.66
CA ILE A 107 -1.18 5.10 -2.83
C ILE A 107 -1.45 4.88 -4.30
N MET A 108 -1.91 3.69 -4.66
CA MET A 108 -2.26 3.34 -6.04
C MET A 108 -3.67 2.78 -6.12
N GLY A 109 -4.41 3.21 -7.11
CA GLY A 109 -5.63 2.52 -7.52
C GLY A 109 -5.30 1.24 -8.29
N SER A 110 -6.09 0.23 -8.10
CA SER A 110 -6.05 -0.97 -8.94
C SER A 110 -7.36 -1.11 -9.69
N HIS A 111 -7.32 -1.69 -10.89
CA HIS A 111 -8.52 -2.05 -11.64
C HIS A 111 -9.36 -3.02 -10.82
N GLY A 112 -10.70 -2.91 -10.90
CA GLY A 112 -11.64 -3.71 -10.12
C GLY A 112 -11.57 -5.22 -10.38
N ALA A 113 -12.59 -6.02 -9.98
CA ALA A 113 -12.57 -7.49 -9.95
C ALA A 113 -12.04 -8.19 -11.22
N LYS A 114 -12.13 -7.55 -12.39
CA LYS A 114 -11.47 -7.99 -13.64
C LYS A 114 -9.96 -7.66 -13.67
N GLY A 115 -9.49 -6.71 -12.86
CA GLY A 115 -8.11 -6.21 -12.87
C GLY A 115 -7.19 -6.90 -11.88
N PHE A 116 -7.70 -7.72 -10.95
CA PHE A 116 -6.82 -8.51 -10.06
C PHE A 116 -6.36 -9.83 -10.69
N SER A 117 -7.15 -10.43 -11.59
CA SER A 117 -6.63 -11.44 -12.51
C SER A 117 -5.55 -10.86 -13.43
N GLU A 118 -5.47 -9.52 -13.53
CA GLU A 118 -4.56 -8.73 -14.34
C GLU A 118 -3.55 -7.87 -13.55
N ILE A 119 -3.32 -8.07 -12.26
CA ILE A 119 -1.97 -7.87 -11.74
C ILE A 119 -1.13 -9.02 -12.35
N THR A 120 -1.29 -9.15 -13.66
CA THR A 120 -0.51 -10.02 -14.49
C THR A 120 0.94 -9.63 -14.27
N LYS A 121 1.79 -10.59 -14.30
CA LYS A 121 3.24 -10.45 -14.28
C LYS A 121 3.63 -9.28 -15.18
N GLY A 122 3.98 -8.13 -14.56
CA GLY A 122 4.31 -6.90 -15.28
C GLY A 122 3.32 -5.74 -15.17
N SER A 123 2.23 -5.83 -14.38
CA SER A 123 1.33 -4.69 -14.12
C SER A 123 2.09 -3.49 -13.50
N ASN A 124 1.56 -2.30 -13.68
CA ASN A 124 2.18 -1.09 -13.14
C ASN A 124 2.25 -1.13 -11.60
N THR A 125 1.20 -1.61 -10.95
CA THR A 125 1.15 -1.78 -9.49
C THR A 125 2.19 -2.79 -9.01
N GLU A 126 2.34 -3.94 -9.67
CA GLU A 126 3.39 -4.92 -9.35
C GLU A 126 4.79 -4.32 -9.49
N LYS A 127 5.04 -3.55 -10.55
CA LYS A 127 6.34 -2.89 -10.76
C LYS A 127 6.69 -1.96 -9.61
N VAL A 128 5.72 -1.15 -9.13
CA VAL A 128 5.92 -0.24 -8.01
C VAL A 128 6.18 -1.01 -6.72
N ILE A 129 5.35 -1.98 -6.38
CA ILE A 129 5.51 -2.81 -5.17
C ILE A 129 6.89 -3.49 -5.13
N ARG A 130 7.36 -3.98 -6.27
CA ARG A 130 8.66 -4.68 -6.37
C ARG A 130 9.86 -3.76 -6.22
N THR A 131 9.75 -2.50 -6.61
CA THR A 131 10.89 -1.58 -6.70
C THR A 131 10.90 -0.51 -5.63
N SER A 132 9.77 -0.24 -4.98
CA SER A 132 9.67 0.78 -3.94
C SER A 132 10.22 0.28 -2.60
N ASN A 133 10.96 1.15 -1.90
CA ASN A 133 11.32 0.98 -0.49
C ASN A 133 10.29 1.65 0.45
N VAL A 134 9.42 2.47 -0.14
CA VAL A 134 8.31 3.12 0.55
C VAL A 134 7.11 2.16 0.56
N PRO A 135 6.34 2.05 1.65
CA PRO A 135 5.11 1.28 1.68
C PRO A 135 4.16 1.65 0.56
N VAL A 136 3.48 0.66 -0.04
CA VAL A 136 2.53 0.86 -1.14
C VAL A 136 1.14 0.38 -0.72
N LEU A 137 0.19 1.29 -0.62
CA LEU A 137 -1.22 1.02 -0.38
C LEU A 137 -1.96 0.89 -1.72
N VAL A 138 -2.52 -0.27 -1.96
CA VAL A 138 -3.30 -0.57 -3.17
C VAL A 138 -4.78 -0.52 -2.83
N ILE A 139 -5.51 0.39 -3.49
CA ILE A 139 -6.95 0.61 -3.30
C ILE A 139 -7.71 -0.09 -4.41
N LYS A 140 -8.73 -0.87 -4.04
CA LYS A 140 -9.62 -1.55 -4.97
C LYS A 140 -10.90 -0.74 -5.24
N GLU A 141 -11.58 -1.04 -6.37
CA GLU A 141 -12.70 -0.22 -6.86
C GLU A 141 -13.91 -0.18 -5.91
N ASN A 142 -14.18 -1.25 -5.17
CA ASN A 142 -15.41 -1.41 -4.40
C ASN A 142 -15.41 -0.83 -2.98
N ASN A 143 -14.34 -0.16 -2.55
CA ASN A 143 -14.28 0.43 -1.21
C ASN A 143 -14.90 1.82 -1.18
N ILE A 144 -16.19 1.90 -0.86
CA ILE A 144 -16.95 3.17 -0.80
C ILE A 144 -16.70 3.90 0.52
N ASN A 145 -16.61 3.17 1.64
CA ASN A 145 -16.34 3.72 2.97
C ASN A 145 -14.99 3.19 3.47
N PHE A 146 -13.93 3.94 3.21
CA PHE A 146 -12.59 3.58 3.62
C PHE A 146 -12.27 4.16 4.99
N SER A 147 -11.96 3.30 5.95
CA SER A 147 -11.48 3.65 7.29
C SER A 147 -10.02 3.21 7.45
N PHE A 148 -9.36 3.79 8.44
CA PHE A 148 -8.00 3.43 8.86
C PHE A 148 -7.95 2.96 10.30
N ASP A 149 -9.09 2.55 10.87
CA ASP A 149 -9.20 2.26 12.30
C ASP A 149 -8.47 0.97 12.68
N LYS A 150 -8.47 -0.03 11.77
CA LYS A 150 -7.88 -1.35 12.03
C LYS A 150 -6.97 -1.81 10.90
N ILE A 151 -5.70 -1.99 11.21
CA ILE A 151 -4.68 -2.52 10.29
C ILE A 151 -4.33 -3.95 10.73
N LEU A 152 -4.54 -4.93 9.85
CA LEU A 152 -4.11 -6.31 10.04
C LEU A 152 -2.71 -6.50 9.49
N PHE A 153 -1.73 -6.76 10.32
CA PHE A 153 -0.38 -7.15 9.91
C PHE A 153 -0.26 -8.67 9.90
N VAL A 154 -0.06 -9.24 8.72
CA VAL A 154 0.08 -10.69 8.51
C VAL A 154 1.54 -11.00 8.22
N SER A 155 2.16 -11.86 9.02
CA SER A 155 3.57 -12.21 8.87
C SER A 155 3.85 -13.61 9.42
N ASP A 156 4.93 -14.22 8.96
CA ASP A 156 5.55 -15.39 9.59
C ASP A 156 6.51 -15.01 10.74
N PHE A 157 6.63 -13.71 11.00
CA PHE A 157 7.45 -13.10 12.06
C PHE A 157 8.92 -13.55 12.02
N LYS A 158 9.48 -13.75 10.82
CA LYS A 158 10.92 -13.91 10.65
C LYS A 158 11.65 -12.57 10.75
N GLU A 159 12.94 -12.64 11.07
CA GLU A 159 13.80 -11.47 11.25
C GLU A 159 13.76 -10.47 10.09
N GLU A 160 13.70 -10.97 8.87
CA GLU A 160 13.60 -10.15 7.66
C GLU A 160 12.37 -9.23 7.64
N SER A 161 11.29 -9.59 8.34
CA SER A 161 10.05 -8.81 8.41
C SER A 161 10.08 -7.72 9.51
N ILE A 162 11.13 -7.61 10.31
CA ILE A 162 11.22 -6.63 11.41
C ILE A 162 11.07 -5.19 10.90
N ASN A 163 11.81 -4.83 9.85
CA ASN A 163 11.73 -3.48 9.29
C ASN A 163 10.30 -3.15 8.77
N ALA A 164 9.64 -4.12 8.14
CA ALA A 164 8.26 -3.96 7.71
C ALA A 164 7.32 -3.76 8.89
N TYR A 165 7.45 -4.57 9.95
CA TYR A 165 6.68 -4.43 11.18
C TYR A 165 6.86 -3.03 11.80
N CYS A 166 8.10 -2.55 11.97
CA CYS A 166 8.37 -1.24 12.55
C CYS A 166 7.74 -0.10 11.74
N LYS A 167 7.77 -0.18 10.41
CA LYS A 167 7.11 0.81 9.53
C LYS A 167 5.60 0.80 9.71
N ILE A 168 4.98 -0.37 9.80
CA ILE A 168 3.53 -0.49 9.98
C ILE A 168 3.10 -0.10 11.40
N GLU A 169 3.87 -0.46 12.41
CA GLU A 169 3.63 -0.02 13.78
C GLU A 169 3.69 1.50 13.91
N LYS A 170 4.68 2.14 13.28
CA LYS A 170 4.76 3.59 13.21
C LYS A 170 3.56 4.19 12.48
N LEU A 171 3.20 3.64 11.32
CA LEU A 171 2.04 4.10 10.55
C LEU A 171 0.74 3.97 11.37
N SER A 172 0.53 2.85 12.06
CA SER A 172 -0.66 2.66 12.90
C SER A 172 -0.72 3.67 14.05
N LYS A 173 0.41 4.02 14.65
CA LYS A 173 0.50 5.09 15.65
C LYS A 173 0.17 6.47 15.07
N ASP A 174 0.74 6.80 13.91
CA ASP A 174 0.49 8.07 13.23
C ASP A 174 -0.98 8.24 12.85
N LEU A 175 -1.68 7.14 12.52
CA LEU A 175 -3.09 7.12 12.15
C LEU A 175 -4.04 6.90 13.32
N ASN A 176 -3.53 6.68 14.53
CA ASN A 176 -4.31 6.23 15.70
C ASN A 176 -5.13 4.95 15.42
N SER A 177 -4.55 4.06 14.61
CA SER A 177 -5.18 2.80 14.20
C SER A 177 -4.87 1.67 15.18
N GLN A 178 -5.79 0.74 15.35
CA GLN A 178 -5.51 -0.52 16.04
C GLN A 178 -4.69 -1.44 15.14
N LEU A 179 -3.48 -1.80 15.57
CA LEU A 179 -2.66 -2.81 14.91
C LEU A 179 -3.02 -4.21 15.41
N ILE A 180 -3.56 -5.05 14.51
CA ILE A 180 -3.91 -6.45 14.75
C ILE A 180 -2.80 -7.30 14.14
N LEU A 181 -2.24 -8.23 14.90
CA LEU A 181 -1.15 -9.09 14.47
C LEU A 181 -1.69 -10.49 14.20
N LEU A 182 -1.35 -11.06 13.04
CA LEU A 182 -1.81 -12.39 12.63
C LEU A 182 -0.62 -13.25 12.16
N TYR A 183 -0.46 -14.39 12.81
CA TYR A 183 0.40 -15.49 12.39
C TYR A 183 -0.47 -16.60 11.78
N ILE A 184 -0.19 -17.01 10.54
CA ILE A 184 -0.88 -18.13 9.90
C ILE A 184 0.02 -19.35 9.92
N ASN A 185 -0.44 -20.40 10.61
CA ASN A 185 0.26 -21.68 10.72
C ASN A 185 -0.14 -22.58 9.55
N LEU A 186 0.75 -22.72 8.61
CA LEU A 186 0.53 -23.53 7.40
C LEU A 186 0.85 -25.01 7.64
N PRO A 187 0.22 -25.93 6.91
CA PRO A 187 0.43 -27.37 7.06
C PRO A 187 1.78 -27.86 6.50
N LYS A 188 2.02 -29.16 6.60
CA LYS A 188 3.20 -29.86 6.08
C LYS A 188 4.49 -29.35 6.72
N TYR A 189 5.51 -29.08 5.90
CA TYR A 189 6.85 -28.65 6.35
C TYR A 189 6.86 -27.25 7.00
N SER A 190 5.82 -26.48 6.81
CA SER A 190 5.70 -25.14 7.41
C SER A 190 4.98 -25.14 8.76
N PHE A 191 4.42 -26.29 9.17
CA PHE A 191 3.72 -26.42 10.46
C PHE A 191 4.67 -26.23 11.63
N ARG A 192 4.22 -25.46 12.61
CA ARG A 192 4.92 -25.24 13.88
C ARG A 192 4.03 -25.54 15.06
N SER A 193 4.61 -26.16 16.09
CA SER A 193 3.94 -26.30 17.39
C SER A 193 3.76 -24.94 18.06
N THR A 194 2.85 -24.85 19.02
CA THR A 194 2.63 -23.60 19.77
C THR A 194 3.92 -23.05 20.38
N LYS A 195 4.75 -23.94 20.97
CA LYS A 195 6.06 -23.54 21.52
C LYS A 195 6.97 -22.94 20.47
N GLN A 196 7.09 -23.58 19.29
CA GLN A 196 7.92 -23.07 18.20
C GLN A 196 7.41 -21.72 17.68
N ILE A 197 6.09 -21.51 17.64
CA ILE A 197 5.51 -20.20 17.29
C ILE A 197 5.90 -19.16 18.34
N ASP A 198 5.75 -19.48 19.63
CA ASP A 198 6.11 -18.57 20.73
C ASP A 198 7.60 -18.19 20.70
N ASP A 199 8.49 -19.15 20.42
CA ASP A 199 9.93 -18.92 20.33
C ASP A 199 10.25 -17.96 19.16
N VAL A 200 9.61 -18.14 17.99
CA VAL A 200 9.75 -17.26 16.83
C VAL A 200 9.25 -15.86 17.15
N LEU A 201 8.06 -15.72 17.72
CA LEU A 201 7.48 -14.43 18.09
C LEU A 201 8.34 -13.71 19.13
N TYR A 202 8.85 -14.43 20.13
CA TYR A 202 9.72 -13.86 21.14
C TYR A 202 11.02 -13.30 20.54
N SER A 203 11.68 -14.10 19.70
CA SER A 203 12.88 -13.68 19.00
C SER A 203 12.63 -12.44 18.13
N PHE A 204 11.51 -12.42 17.40
CA PHE A 204 11.12 -11.31 16.54
C PHE A 204 10.91 -10.02 17.31
N PHE A 205 10.03 -10.02 18.33
CA PHE A 205 9.72 -8.80 19.09
C PHE A 205 10.87 -8.32 19.96
N LYS A 206 11.74 -9.23 20.42
CA LYS A 206 13.00 -8.86 21.10
C LYS A 206 13.93 -8.13 20.15
N LYS A 207 14.14 -8.62 18.93
CA LYS A 207 14.98 -7.99 17.90
C LYS A 207 14.36 -6.70 17.33
N ALA A 208 13.06 -6.60 17.31
CA ALA A 208 12.33 -5.38 16.93
C ALA A 208 12.36 -4.29 18.03
N ASP A 209 13.11 -4.52 19.12
CA ASP A 209 13.21 -3.62 20.28
C ASP A 209 11.86 -3.21 20.86
N SER A 210 10.92 -4.16 20.85
CA SER A 210 9.59 -3.89 21.38
C SER A 210 9.61 -3.80 22.92
N PRO A 211 8.93 -2.82 23.51
CA PRO A 211 9.07 -2.52 24.96
C PRO A 211 8.60 -3.63 25.88
N ASN A 212 7.72 -4.51 25.41
CA ASN A 212 7.25 -5.67 26.18
C ASN A 212 6.89 -6.84 25.25
N PRO A 213 7.89 -7.61 24.78
CA PRO A 213 7.66 -8.73 23.87
C PRO A 213 6.59 -9.72 24.34
N ILE A 214 6.62 -10.08 25.63
CA ILE A 214 5.69 -11.08 26.21
C ILE A 214 4.23 -10.58 26.11
N LYS A 215 3.98 -9.31 26.39
CA LYS A 215 2.65 -8.72 26.29
C LYS A 215 2.15 -8.68 24.84
N ILE A 216 3.04 -8.41 23.90
CA ILE A 216 2.71 -8.37 22.47
C ILE A 216 2.40 -9.77 21.95
N ILE A 217 3.21 -10.78 22.31
CA ILE A 217 3.03 -12.18 21.89
C ILE A 217 1.64 -12.69 22.27
N LYS A 218 1.14 -12.33 23.45
CA LYS A 218 -0.21 -12.70 23.92
C LYS A 218 -1.33 -12.11 23.05
N ARG A 219 -1.04 -11.05 22.29
CA ARG A 219 -1.99 -10.35 21.41
C ARG A 219 -1.88 -10.80 19.96
N VAL A 220 -0.88 -11.63 19.60
CA VAL A 220 -0.76 -12.18 18.27
C VAL A 220 -1.82 -13.27 18.07
N ASN A 221 -2.70 -13.03 17.09
CA ASN A 221 -3.65 -14.04 16.66
C ASN A 221 -2.91 -15.16 15.92
N ARG A 222 -3.20 -16.41 16.25
CA ARG A 222 -2.65 -17.61 15.62
C ARG A 222 -3.79 -18.34 14.93
N TYR A 223 -3.67 -18.48 13.63
CA TYR A 223 -4.70 -19.11 12.82
C TYR A 223 -4.08 -20.21 11.95
N SER A 224 -4.69 -21.38 11.89
CA SER A 224 -4.24 -22.46 11.01
C SER A 224 -5.08 -22.48 9.75
N ALA A 225 -4.43 -22.55 8.59
CA ALA A 225 -5.10 -22.60 7.28
C ALA A 225 -4.21 -23.33 6.28
N TYR A 226 -4.79 -23.76 5.18
CA TYR A 226 -4.04 -24.44 4.10
C TYR A 226 -3.22 -23.48 3.27
N SER A 227 -3.62 -22.19 3.18
CA SER A 227 -2.87 -21.12 2.54
C SER A 227 -2.94 -19.82 3.35
N ILE A 228 -2.06 -18.87 3.01
CA ILE A 228 -2.07 -17.54 3.64
C ILE A 228 -3.37 -16.80 3.27
N GLU A 229 -3.79 -16.90 2.01
CA GLU A 229 -4.98 -16.26 1.47
C GLU A 229 -6.24 -16.75 2.18
N GLU A 230 -6.39 -18.07 2.33
CA GLU A 230 -7.49 -18.68 3.05
C GLU A 230 -7.50 -18.23 4.53
N GLY A 231 -6.33 -18.26 5.17
CA GLY A 231 -6.21 -17.83 6.56
C GLY A 231 -6.61 -16.37 6.77
N ILE A 232 -6.23 -15.48 5.87
CA ILE A 232 -6.63 -14.07 5.92
C ILE A 232 -8.13 -13.93 5.66
N SER A 233 -8.65 -14.57 4.62
CA SER A 233 -10.07 -14.52 4.28
C SER A 233 -10.95 -14.95 5.45
N ASN A 234 -10.66 -16.13 6.02
CA ASN A 234 -11.42 -16.67 7.14
C ASN A 234 -11.29 -15.80 8.40
N PHE A 235 -10.08 -15.28 8.67
CA PHE A 235 -9.86 -14.40 9.83
C PHE A 235 -10.64 -13.09 9.69
N THR A 236 -10.61 -12.45 8.52
CA THR A 236 -11.24 -11.15 8.30
C THR A 236 -12.77 -11.21 8.24
N GLN A 237 -13.35 -12.37 7.94
CA GLN A 237 -14.80 -12.60 8.04
C GLN A 237 -15.30 -12.51 9.49
N VAL A 238 -14.50 -12.95 10.44
CA VAL A 238 -14.86 -12.96 11.88
C VAL A 238 -14.35 -11.71 12.59
N HIS A 239 -13.21 -11.17 12.13
CA HIS A 239 -12.55 -10.00 12.70
C HIS A 239 -12.48 -8.89 11.64
N PRO A 240 -13.48 -8.01 11.55
CA PRO A 240 -13.47 -6.91 10.56
C PRO A 240 -12.24 -6.03 10.72
N VAL A 241 -11.55 -5.78 9.61
CA VAL A 241 -10.38 -4.90 9.50
C VAL A 241 -10.54 -4.00 8.28
N ASP A 242 -9.80 -2.90 8.23
CA ASP A 242 -9.90 -1.93 7.14
C ASP A 242 -8.79 -2.12 6.10
N ILE A 243 -7.61 -2.54 6.56
CA ILE A 243 -6.42 -2.71 5.73
C ILE A 243 -5.72 -4.01 6.09
N ILE A 244 -5.28 -4.75 5.07
CA ILE A 244 -4.38 -5.89 5.23
C ILE A 244 -2.96 -5.43 4.90
N SER A 245 -2.03 -5.57 5.85
CA SER A 245 -0.62 -5.25 5.65
C SER A 245 0.23 -6.51 5.58
N ILE A 246 1.12 -6.57 4.56
CA ILE A 246 1.94 -7.75 4.27
C ILE A 246 3.36 -7.34 3.94
N PRO A 247 4.37 -7.92 4.63
CA PRO A 247 5.77 -7.82 4.21
C PRO A 247 6.01 -8.59 2.92
N THR A 248 6.83 -8.06 2.01
CA THR A 248 7.05 -8.65 0.69
C THR A 248 8.51 -8.71 0.29
N HIS A 249 8.96 -9.83 -0.28
CA HIS A 249 10.29 -9.98 -0.89
C HIS A 249 10.41 -9.43 -2.32
N GLY A 250 9.55 -8.54 -2.74
CA GLY A 250 9.56 -7.91 -4.06
C GLY A 250 9.28 -8.84 -5.24
N ARG A 251 9.81 -10.05 -5.31
CA ARG A 251 9.65 -10.95 -6.47
C ARG A 251 8.76 -12.18 -6.23
N LYS A 252 8.67 -12.70 -5.01
CA LYS A 252 8.05 -14.01 -4.74
C LYS A 252 6.82 -13.98 -3.83
N GLY A 253 6.62 -12.90 -3.04
CA GLY A 253 5.62 -12.90 -1.97
C GLY A 253 4.20 -12.51 -2.40
N LEU A 254 4.06 -11.80 -3.51
CA LEU A 254 2.77 -11.22 -3.91
C LEU A 254 2.04 -12.02 -4.99
N THR A 255 2.76 -12.81 -5.79
CA THR A 255 2.14 -13.57 -6.87
C THR A 255 1.02 -14.49 -6.38
N HIS A 256 1.21 -15.15 -5.24
CA HIS A 256 0.16 -15.99 -4.65
C HIS A 256 -0.97 -15.15 -4.03
N PHE A 257 -0.65 -14.00 -3.45
CA PHE A 257 -1.63 -13.12 -2.81
C PHE A 257 -2.58 -12.44 -3.79
N PHE A 258 -2.06 -12.14 -4.98
CA PHE A 258 -2.83 -11.50 -6.05
C PHE A 258 -3.35 -12.49 -7.09
N TYR A 259 -2.77 -13.71 -7.15
CA TYR A 259 -3.14 -14.77 -8.11
C TYR A 259 -3.95 -15.90 -7.48
N GLY A 260 -4.29 -15.83 -6.18
CA GLY A 260 -5.06 -16.88 -5.53
C GLY A 260 -6.37 -17.13 -6.28
N SER A 261 -6.45 -18.27 -6.92
CA SER A 261 -7.70 -18.90 -7.31
C SER A 261 -8.46 -19.37 -6.06
N VAL A 262 -8.83 -18.44 -5.21
CA VAL A 262 -9.86 -18.69 -4.25
C VAL A 262 -11.14 -18.58 -5.06
N SER A 263 -11.83 -19.72 -5.17
CA SER A 263 -13.08 -19.92 -5.89
C SER A 263 -13.92 -18.65 -6.03
N GLU A 264 -14.47 -18.43 -7.20
CA GLU A 264 -15.28 -17.27 -7.62
C GLU A 264 -16.32 -16.79 -6.61
N ASP A 265 -16.70 -17.62 -5.65
CA ASP A 265 -17.67 -17.33 -4.59
C ASP A 265 -17.13 -16.47 -3.44
N ILE A 266 -15.82 -16.43 -3.17
CA ILE A 266 -15.22 -15.59 -2.11
C ILE A 266 -14.69 -14.27 -2.67
N ALA A 267 -14.43 -14.20 -3.98
CA ALA A 267 -13.95 -12.99 -4.67
C ALA A 267 -14.96 -11.83 -4.65
N ASN A 268 -16.21 -12.07 -4.32
CA ASN A 268 -17.28 -11.05 -4.35
C ASN A 268 -17.51 -10.32 -3.02
N HIS A 269 -16.93 -10.73 -1.88
CA HIS A 269 -17.43 -10.20 -0.61
C HIS A 269 -16.48 -9.37 0.24
N ASN A 270 -15.14 -9.39 0.08
CA ASN A 270 -14.27 -8.48 0.85
C ASN A 270 -12.94 -8.19 0.14
N ILE A 271 -12.95 -7.22 -0.77
CA ILE A 271 -11.72 -6.76 -1.39
C ILE A 271 -11.13 -5.61 -0.56
N LEU A 272 -10.53 -5.93 0.57
CA LEU A 272 -9.87 -4.94 1.42
C LEU A 272 -8.63 -4.34 0.72
N PRO A 273 -8.30 -3.07 1.00
CA PRO A 273 -7.05 -2.48 0.62
C PRO A 273 -5.86 -3.26 1.15
N VAL A 274 -4.80 -3.34 0.35
CA VAL A 274 -3.59 -4.07 0.71
C VAL A 274 -2.41 -3.10 0.81
N LEU A 275 -1.77 -3.06 1.97
CA LEU A 275 -0.58 -2.28 2.25
C LEU A 275 0.64 -3.21 2.21
N THR A 276 1.50 -3.03 1.22
CA THR A 276 2.71 -3.83 1.07
C THR A 276 3.93 -3.08 1.57
N VAL A 277 4.80 -3.77 2.28
CA VAL A 277 6.06 -3.21 2.76
C VAL A 277 7.20 -4.14 2.35
N LYS A 278 8.15 -3.61 1.62
CA LYS A 278 9.33 -4.37 1.19
C LYS A 278 10.21 -4.71 2.38
N ILE A 279 10.63 -5.97 2.43
CA ILE A 279 11.59 -6.54 3.37
C ILE A 279 13.00 -6.32 2.86
#